data_fbe799a4ae88773fdc39de5adae0cd3e
#
_entry.id   fbe799a4ae88773fdc39de5adae0cd3e
#
_cell.length_a   1.000
_cell.length_b   1.000
_cell.length_c   1.000
_cell.angle_alpha   90.00
_cell.angle_beta   90.00
_cell.angle_gamma   90.00
#
_symmetry.space_group_name_H-M   'P 1'
#
loop_
_entity.id
_entity.type
_entity.pdbx_description
1 polymer ?
#
loop_
_entity_poly.entity_id
_entity_poly.type
_entity_poly.pdbx_seq_one_letter_code
_entity_poly.pdbx_strand_id
1 'polypeptide(L)'
;IAGFSSIYARHVRPVSGGVLRSTATPEGKVALVVGGGSGHYPAFAGFVGPGMADAAVAGDVFASPSAHSVAHVTRLAHRGGGILLGFGKYAGDVMNFGLAAERLQSEGIDVRILPVTDDVASGPADKPELRRGVAGDLVVFKIVGAAAEAGLNLDEVERIALKANASTITFGVAFTGCTLPGAKEPLFTVPPQRMGVGLGIHGEPGISEEDVLPAKELAAMLVKRLLSEKPAQTSGRVAVVLNGLGCTKYEELFVLWV
;
A
#
# COMPACT_ATOMS: atom_id res chain seq x y z
N ILE A 1 -7.20 -3.80 -15.84
CA ILE A 1 -7.93 -2.52 -15.59
C ILE A 1 -9.32 -2.55 -16.25
N ALA A 2 -9.48 -2.92 -17.52
CA ALA A 2 -10.77 -2.85 -18.22
C ALA A 2 -11.91 -3.57 -17.48
N GLY A 3 -11.72 -4.83 -17.09
CA GLY A 3 -12.73 -5.60 -16.34
C GLY A 3 -13.05 -4.98 -14.97
N PHE A 4 -12.03 -4.53 -14.24
CA PHE A 4 -12.21 -3.83 -12.97
C PHE A 4 -13.06 -2.56 -13.14
N SER A 5 -12.69 -1.70 -14.08
CA SER A 5 -13.40 -0.43 -14.33
C SER A 5 -14.84 -0.63 -14.80
N SER A 6 -15.14 -1.70 -15.54
CA SER A 6 -16.52 -1.98 -15.96
C SER A 6 -17.42 -2.38 -14.79
N ILE A 7 -16.88 -3.15 -13.83
CA ILE A 7 -17.61 -3.57 -12.62
C ILE A 7 -17.77 -2.40 -11.65
N TYR A 8 -16.72 -1.59 -11.48
CA TYR A 8 -16.67 -0.49 -10.51
C TYR A 8 -16.87 0.90 -11.15
N ALA A 9 -17.56 1.00 -12.29
CA ALA A 9 -17.75 2.25 -13.04
C ALA A 9 -18.35 3.40 -12.22
N ARG A 10 -19.10 3.10 -11.16
CA ARG A 10 -19.62 4.10 -10.21
C ARG A 10 -18.51 4.78 -9.39
N HIS A 11 -17.38 4.12 -9.21
CA HIS A 11 -16.28 4.59 -8.39
C HIS A 11 -15.08 5.06 -9.19
N VAL A 12 -14.79 4.38 -10.30
CA VAL A 12 -13.59 4.62 -11.09
C VAL A 12 -13.89 4.71 -12.59
N ARG A 13 -13.12 5.54 -13.30
CA ARG A 13 -13.06 5.58 -14.77
C ARG A 13 -11.64 5.23 -15.22
N PRO A 14 -11.48 4.41 -16.28
CA PRO A 14 -10.18 4.03 -16.78
C PRO A 14 -9.50 5.19 -17.51
N VAL A 15 -8.17 5.22 -17.39
CA VAL A 15 -7.28 6.06 -18.19
C VAL A 15 -6.07 5.21 -18.62
N SER A 16 -5.27 5.72 -19.56
CA SER A 16 -4.03 5.04 -19.92
C SER A 16 -3.11 4.93 -18.71
N GLY A 17 -2.72 3.71 -18.34
CA GLY A 17 -1.82 3.42 -17.21
C GLY A 17 -2.49 3.39 -15.83
N GLY A 18 -3.82 3.56 -15.72
CA GLY A 18 -4.45 3.55 -14.39
C GLY A 18 -5.95 3.82 -14.38
N VAL A 19 -6.43 4.30 -13.26
CA VAL A 19 -7.81 4.73 -13.05
C VAL A 19 -7.86 6.04 -12.28
N LEU A 20 -8.92 6.83 -12.53
CA LEU A 20 -9.28 7.99 -11.72
C LEU A 20 -10.64 7.76 -11.06
N ARG A 21 -10.92 8.49 -9.97
CA ARG A 21 -12.27 8.51 -9.39
C ARG A 21 -13.30 9.01 -10.41
N SER A 22 -14.48 8.39 -10.41
CA SER A 22 -15.61 8.79 -11.30
C SER A 22 -16.31 10.04 -10.79
N THR A 23 -16.27 10.30 -9.47
CA THR A 23 -16.88 11.50 -8.88
C THR A 23 -16.06 12.74 -9.17
N ALA A 24 -16.72 13.88 -9.25
CA ALA A 24 -16.04 15.16 -9.42
C ALA A 24 -15.04 15.42 -8.28
N THR A 25 -13.85 15.88 -8.64
CA THR A 25 -12.84 16.33 -7.67
C THR A 25 -12.90 17.87 -7.62
N PRO A 26 -13.06 18.48 -6.43
CA PRO A 26 -13.10 19.93 -6.29
C PRO A 26 -11.81 20.59 -6.82
N GLU A 27 -11.93 21.78 -7.39
CA GLU A 27 -10.79 22.63 -7.72
C GLU A 27 -10.05 23.03 -6.44
N GLY A 28 -8.73 23.12 -6.51
CA GLY A 28 -7.88 23.42 -5.36
C GLY A 28 -7.68 22.26 -4.38
N LYS A 29 -8.31 21.10 -4.60
CA LYS A 29 -8.10 19.92 -3.76
C LYS A 29 -6.72 19.33 -4.00
N VAL A 30 -6.03 18.96 -2.92
CA VAL A 30 -4.83 18.10 -2.98
C VAL A 30 -5.22 16.73 -3.53
N ALA A 31 -4.55 16.26 -4.56
CA ALA A 31 -4.80 14.94 -5.12
C ALA A 31 -3.86 13.89 -4.49
N LEU A 32 -4.45 12.85 -3.92
CA LEU A 32 -3.72 11.65 -3.54
C LEU A 32 -3.71 10.69 -4.74
N VAL A 33 -2.52 10.40 -5.26
CA VAL A 33 -2.32 9.43 -6.34
C VAL A 33 -1.49 8.27 -5.79
N VAL A 34 -2.03 7.07 -5.85
CA VAL A 34 -1.36 5.87 -5.36
C VAL A 34 -0.99 4.93 -6.50
N GLY A 35 -0.11 3.99 -6.26
CA GLY A 35 0.19 3.00 -7.29
C GLY A 35 1.29 2.02 -6.92
N GLY A 36 1.47 1.07 -7.81
CA GLY A 36 2.41 -0.05 -7.68
C GLY A 36 2.09 -1.13 -8.70
N GLY A 37 2.64 -2.32 -8.52
CA GLY A 37 2.37 -3.47 -9.38
C GLY A 37 0.93 -3.93 -9.31
N SER A 38 0.39 -4.40 -10.43
CA SER A 38 -0.86 -5.14 -10.46
C SER A 38 -0.70 -6.49 -9.75
N GLY A 39 -1.82 -7.09 -9.30
CA GLY A 39 -1.81 -8.39 -8.60
C GLY A 39 -2.01 -8.30 -7.10
N HIS A 40 -2.04 -7.11 -6.53
CA HIS A 40 -2.21 -6.84 -5.10
C HIS A 40 -3.66 -6.47 -4.71
N TYR A 41 -4.66 -6.89 -5.49
CA TYR A 41 -6.04 -6.49 -5.25
C TYR A 41 -6.44 -6.62 -3.75
N PRO A 42 -7.11 -5.60 -3.17
CA PRO A 42 -7.71 -4.40 -3.79
C PRO A 42 -6.71 -3.27 -4.14
N ALA A 43 -5.46 -3.33 -3.70
CA ALA A 43 -4.44 -2.35 -4.09
C ALA A 43 -4.15 -2.46 -5.60
N PHE A 44 -4.05 -1.36 -6.31
CA PHE A 44 -4.20 0.03 -5.83
C PHE A 44 -5.51 0.64 -6.36
N ALA A 45 -6.05 0.08 -7.45
CA ALA A 45 -7.25 0.59 -8.11
C ALA A 45 -8.50 0.56 -7.19
N GLY A 46 -8.59 -0.44 -6.29
CA GLY A 46 -9.67 -0.54 -5.31
C GLY A 46 -9.61 0.51 -4.18
N PHE A 47 -8.56 1.31 -4.13
CA PHE A 47 -8.41 2.41 -3.17
C PHE A 47 -8.85 3.76 -3.74
N VAL A 48 -9.42 3.79 -4.96
CA VAL A 48 -9.82 5.04 -5.62
C VAL A 48 -11.27 5.39 -5.31
N GLY A 49 -11.47 6.58 -4.78
CA GLY A 49 -12.79 7.13 -4.44
C GLY A 49 -12.73 8.30 -3.46
N PRO A 50 -13.87 8.96 -3.18
CA PRO A 50 -13.93 10.06 -2.21
C PRO A 50 -13.42 9.66 -0.84
N GLY A 51 -12.54 10.49 -0.24
CA GLY A 51 -11.91 10.22 1.06
C GLY A 51 -10.90 9.06 1.05
N MET A 52 -10.49 8.63 -0.14
CA MET A 52 -9.39 7.72 -0.43
C MET A 52 -8.51 8.35 -1.53
N ALA A 53 -7.90 7.56 -2.43
CA ALA A 53 -7.12 8.10 -3.52
C ALA A 53 -8.00 8.72 -4.63
N ASP A 54 -7.50 9.76 -5.29
CA ASP A 54 -8.13 10.37 -6.46
C ASP A 54 -7.80 9.61 -7.76
N ALA A 55 -6.66 8.92 -7.74
CA ALA A 55 -6.22 8.08 -8.86
C ALA A 55 -5.33 6.93 -8.38
N ALA A 56 -5.27 5.87 -9.18
CA ALA A 56 -4.29 4.80 -9.01
C ALA A 56 -3.58 4.50 -10.32
N VAL A 57 -2.25 4.38 -10.24
CA VAL A 57 -1.39 3.97 -11.36
C VAL A 57 -1.16 2.46 -11.27
N ALA A 58 -1.32 1.75 -12.37
CA ALA A 58 -1.16 0.30 -12.42
C ALA A 58 0.07 -0.08 -13.22
N GLY A 59 1.00 -0.76 -12.58
CA GLY A 59 2.11 -1.46 -13.23
C GLY A 59 1.73 -2.83 -13.78
N ASP A 60 2.69 -3.53 -14.35
CA ASP A 60 2.55 -4.94 -14.69
C ASP A 60 2.43 -5.78 -13.42
N VAL A 61 2.20 -7.10 -13.57
CA VAL A 61 2.00 -7.98 -12.42
C VAL A 61 3.28 -7.99 -11.56
N PHE A 62 3.14 -7.55 -10.30
CA PHE A 62 4.21 -7.39 -9.30
C PHE A 62 5.39 -6.52 -9.76
N ALA A 63 5.15 -5.57 -10.65
CA ALA A 63 6.17 -4.66 -11.16
C ALA A 63 5.70 -3.20 -11.07
N SER A 64 6.60 -2.32 -10.66
CA SER A 64 6.34 -0.88 -10.54
C SER A 64 5.88 -0.29 -11.89
N PRO A 65 4.89 0.61 -11.89
CA PRO A 65 4.52 1.34 -13.10
C PRO A 65 5.67 2.25 -13.58
N SER A 66 5.75 2.47 -14.89
CA SER A 66 6.75 3.38 -15.43
C SER A 66 6.55 4.83 -14.95
N ALA A 67 7.65 5.57 -14.82
CA ALA A 67 7.60 7.00 -14.49
C ALA A 67 6.71 7.81 -15.46
N HIS A 68 6.65 7.40 -16.74
CA HIS A 68 5.75 8.00 -17.72
C HIS A 68 4.28 7.79 -17.34
N SER A 69 3.89 6.57 -16.99
CA SER A 69 2.51 6.25 -16.58
C SER A 69 2.14 6.98 -15.28
N VAL A 70 3.06 7.02 -14.30
CA VAL A 70 2.87 7.77 -13.05
C VAL A 70 2.62 9.24 -13.36
N ALA A 71 3.50 9.90 -14.12
CA ALA A 71 3.33 11.32 -14.46
C ALA A 71 2.05 11.57 -15.27
N HIS A 72 1.70 10.69 -16.20
CA HIS A 72 0.47 10.83 -17.01
C HIS A 72 -0.80 10.80 -16.16
N VAL A 73 -0.97 9.76 -15.35
CA VAL A 73 -2.16 9.60 -14.49
C VAL A 73 -2.25 10.73 -13.46
N THR A 74 -1.10 11.13 -12.91
CA THR A 74 -1.02 12.20 -11.92
C THR A 74 -1.47 13.55 -12.50
N ARG A 75 -1.06 13.91 -13.73
CA ARG A 75 -1.57 15.14 -14.39
C ARG A 75 -3.09 15.14 -14.54
N LEU A 76 -3.66 13.98 -14.88
CA LEU A 76 -5.11 13.83 -15.02
C LEU A 76 -5.86 13.96 -13.69
N ALA A 77 -5.21 13.64 -12.57
CA ALA A 77 -5.77 13.77 -11.22
C ALA A 77 -5.60 15.17 -10.62
N HIS A 78 -4.64 15.96 -11.09
CA HIS A 78 -4.32 17.28 -10.55
C HIS A 78 -5.47 18.28 -10.67
N ARG A 79 -5.74 19.04 -9.60
CA ARG A 79 -6.80 20.06 -9.50
C ARG A 79 -6.31 21.38 -8.89
N GLY A 80 -5.02 21.68 -8.99
CA GLY A 80 -4.45 22.95 -8.51
C GLY A 80 -3.99 22.97 -7.06
N GLY A 81 -4.40 22.02 -6.21
CA GLY A 81 -4.01 21.97 -4.78
C GLY A 81 -2.69 21.26 -4.49
N GLY A 82 -1.97 20.82 -5.52
CA GLY A 82 -0.79 19.97 -5.36
C GLY A 82 -1.11 18.47 -5.33
N ILE A 83 -0.06 17.67 -5.26
CA ILE A 83 -0.11 16.20 -5.38
C ILE A 83 0.65 15.54 -4.24
N LEU A 84 0.09 14.48 -3.66
CA LEU A 84 0.84 13.52 -2.86
C LEU A 84 0.85 12.17 -3.59
N LEU A 85 2.05 11.67 -3.93
CA LEU A 85 2.28 10.36 -4.55
C LEU A 85 2.53 9.33 -3.45
N GLY A 86 1.62 8.34 -3.30
CA GLY A 86 1.72 7.29 -2.30
C GLY A 86 1.98 5.92 -2.90
N PHE A 87 2.90 5.16 -2.31
CA PHE A 87 3.25 3.80 -2.74
C PHE A 87 3.91 3.03 -1.60
N GLY A 88 3.78 1.70 -1.61
CA GLY A 88 4.58 0.84 -0.75
C GLY A 88 6.06 0.95 -1.11
N LYS A 89 6.94 1.09 -0.14
CA LYS A 89 8.36 1.34 -0.41
C LYS A 89 9.06 0.12 -0.97
N TYR A 90 9.21 0.08 -2.29
CA TYR A 90 10.06 -0.85 -3.04
C TYR A 90 10.96 -0.07 -3.99
N ALA A 91 12.12 -0.64 -4.34
CA ALA A 91 13.15 0.06 -5.13
C ALA A 91 12.62 0.58 -6.48
N GLY A 92 11.82 -0.23 -7.18
CA GLY A 92 11.21 0.15 -8.45
C GLY A 92 10.25 1.34 -8.31
N ASP A 93 9.42 1.34 -7.26
CA ASP A 93 8.47 2.42 -7.00
C ASP A 93 9.18 3.70 -6.57
N VAL A 94 10.16 3.61 -5.68
CA VAL A 94 11.00 4.77 -5.29
C VAL A 94 11.62 5.43 -6.52
N MET A 95 12.17 4.65 -7.45
CA MET A 95 12.78 5.17 -8.67
C MET A 95 11.73 5.79 -9.61
N ASN A 96 10.67 5.05 -9.95
CA ASN A 96 9.70 5.48 -10.96
C ASN A 96 8.82 6.65 -10.48
N PHE A 97 8.37 6.62 -9.23
CA PHE A 97 7.60 7.72 -8.65
C PHE A 97 8.48 8.96 -8.40
N GLY A 98 9.76 8.76 -8.03
CA GLY A 98 10.74 9.83 -7.89
C GLY A 98 10.94 10.57 -9.22
N LEU A 99 11.26 9.85 -10.30
CA LEU A 99 11.42 10.42 -11.65
C LEU A 99 10.15 11.13 -12.14
N ALA A 100 8.97 10.56 -11.84
CA ALA A 100 7.71 11.20 -12.18
C ALA A 100 7.49 12.51 -11.40
N ALA A 101 7.82 12.52 -10.10
CA ALA A 101 7.73 13.72 -9.27
C ALA A 101 8.64 14.84 -9.78
N GLU A 102 9.91 14.55 -10.07
CA GLU A 102 10.86 15.52 -10.63
C GLU A 102 10.33 16.12 -11.94
N ARG A 103 9.79 15.28 -12.82
CA ARG A 103 9.19 15.74 -14.08
C ARG A 103 7.99 16.65 -13.86
N LEU A 104 7.07 16.30 -12.96
CA LEU A 104 5.89 17.11 -12.66
C LEU A 104 6.27 18.43 -11.98
N GLN A 105 7.27 18.42 -11.10
CA GLN A 105 7.82 19.63 -10.48
C GLN A 105 8.43 20.57 -11.52
N SER A 106 9.12 20.02 -12.54
CA SER A 106 9.63 20.83 -13.65
C SER A 106 8.54 21.48 -14.51
N GLU A 107 7.31 20.96 -14.44
CA GLU A 107 6.10 21.50 -15.07
C GLU A 107 5.36 22.51 -14.17
N GLY A 108 5.90 22.81 -12.98
CA GLY A 108 5.33 23.77 -12.03
C GLY A 108 4.24 23.17 -11.12
N ILE A 109 4.12 21.86 -11.04
CA ILE A 109 3.17 21.20 -10.13
C ILE A 109 3.89 20.89 -8.81
N ASP A 110 3.31 21.31 -7.67
CA ASP A 110 3.84 20.95 -6.35
C ASP A 110 3.52 19.47 -6.07
N VAL A 111 4.56 18.63 -6.00
CA VAL A 111 4.46 17.19 -5.81
C VAL A 111 5.31 16.76 -4.62
N ARG A 112 4.68 16.02 -3.71
CA ARG A 112 5.33 15.36 -2.57
C ARG A 112 5.23 13.84 -2.73
N ILE A 113 6.15 13.12 -2.09
CA ILE A 113 6.25 11.64 -2.16
C ILE A 113 6.05 11.06 -0.77
N LEU A 114 5.22 10.02 -0.69
CA LEU A 114 4.93 9.26 0.53
C LEU A 114 5.26 7.77 0.30
N PRO A 115 6.50 7.33 0.50
CA PRO A 115 6.80 5.90 0.58
C PRO A 115 6.30 5.35 1.92
N VAL A 116 5.39 4.39 1.89
CA VAL A 116 4.88 3.72 3.09
C VAL A 116 5.88 2.66 3.55
N THR A 117 6.11 2.57 4.88
CA THR A 117 7.21 1.81 5.49
C THR A 117 6.78 1.04 6.73
N ASP A 118 5.65 0.33 6.62
CA ASP A 118 4.95 -0.28 7.76
C ASP A 118 5.48 -1.66 8.18
N ASP A 119 6.23 -2.39 7.32
CA ASP A 119 6.65 -3.76 7.59
C ASP A 119 7.82 -3.84 8.59
N VAL A 120 7.51 -4.15 9.86
CA VAL A 120 8.52 -4.26 10.92
C VAL A 120 9.48 -5.44 10.76
N ALA A 121 9.17 -6.39 9.88
CA ALA A 121 10.06 -7.52 9.59
C ALA A 121 11.21 -7.15 8.65
N SER A 122 11.07 -6.07 7.90
CA SER A 122 11.97 -5.73 6.79
C SER A 122 13.07 -4.73 7.11
N GLY A 123 13.08 -4.17 8.30
CA GLY A 123 14.11 -3.22 8.73
C GLY A 123 14.07 -2.91 10.21
N PRO A 124 15.17 -2.43 10.77
CA PRO A 124 15.31 -2.21 12.21
C PRO A 124 14.41 -1.06 12.70
N ALA A 125 14.08 -1.10 14.00
CA ALA A 125 13.16 -0.13 14.61
C ALA A 125 13.71 1.31 14.65
N ASP A 126 15.02 1.47 14.70
CA ASP A 126 15.72 2.76 14.71
C ASP A 126 15.89 3.36 13.29
N LYS A 127 15.55 2.60 12.23
CA LYS A 127 15.61 3.02 10.83
C LYS A 127 14.35 2.59 10.08
N PRO A 128 13.16 3.06 10.50
CA PRO A 128 11.88 2.66 9.89
C PRO A 128 11.80 3.05 8.41
N GLU A 129 12.54 4.08 8.00
CA GLU A 129 12.63 4.50 6.60
C GLU A 129 13.26 3.45 5.67
N LEU A 130 13.91 2.43 6.20
CA LEU A 130 14.44 1.30 5.41
C LEU A 130 13.41 0.19 5.17
N ARG A 131 12.29 0.23 5.87
CA ARG A 131 11.26 -0.80 5.81
C ARG A 131 10.49 -0.77 4.49
N ARG A 132 9.88 -1.92 4.16
CA ARG A 132 8.95 -2.08 3.03
C ARG A 132 7.56 -1.56 3.40
N GLY A 133 6.75 -1.22 2.39
CA GLY A 133 5.32 -0.99 2.53
C GLY A 133 4.53 -2.26 2.19
N VAL A 134 3.54 -2.62 3.01
CA VAL A 134 2.68 -3.79 2.81
C VAL A 134 1.21 -3.38 3.04
N ALA A 135 0.52 -4.01 3.96
CA ALA A 135 -0.91 -3.78 4.21
C ALA A 135 -1.21 -2.42 4.88
N GLY A 136 -0.22 -1.78 5.48
CA GLY A 136 -0.33 -0.45 6.05
C GLY A 136 -0.68 0.63 5.04
N ASP A 137 -0.38 0.41 3.76
CA ASP A 137 -0.79 1.26 2.64
C ASP A 137 -2.27 1.65 2.73
N LEU A 138 -3.17 0.69 2.96
CA LEU A 138 -4.61 0.94 3.08
C LEU A 138 -4.93 1.98 4.17
N VAL A 139 -4.33 1.81 5.35
CA VAL A 139 -4.59 2.68 6.52
C VAL A 139 -4.04 4.07 6.28
N VAL A 140 -2.81 4.16 5.81
CA VAL A 140 -2.13 5.43 5.52
C VAL A 140 -2.90 6.19 4.43
N PHE A 141 -3.22 5.55 3.31
CA PHE A 141 -3.94 6.20 2.21
C PHE A 141 -5.36 6.61 2.61
N LYS A 142 -6.04 5.84 3.48
CA LYS A 142 -7.35 6.23 4.02
C LYS A 142 -7.28 7.51 4.85
N ILE A 143 -6.29 7.64 5.71
CA ILE A 143 -6.10 8.83 6.55
C ILE A 143 -5.77 10.04 5.67
N VAL A 144 -4.83 9.87 4.74
CA VAL A 144 -4.39 10.93 3.82
C VAL A 144 -5.52 11.36 2.88
N GLY A 145 -6.23 10.40 2.29
CA GLY A 145 -7.34 10.69 1.39
C GLY A 145 -8.48 11.43 2.10
N ALA A 146 -8.76 11.08 3.37
CA ALA A 146 -9.74 11.79 4.18
C ALA A 146 -9.30 13.23 4.49
N ALA A 147 -8.03 13.46 4.80
CA ALA A 147 -7.47 14.79 5.03
C ALA A 147 -7.56 15.68 3.77
N ALA A 148 -7.18 15.12 2.62
CA ALA A 148 -7.28 15.82 1.33
C ALA A 148 -8.73 16.09 0.94
N GLU A 149 -9.66 15.17 1.19
CA GLU A 149 -11.10 15.36 0.92
C GLU A 149 -11.73 16.39 1.83
N ALA A 150 -11.21 16.58 3.04
CA ALA A 150 -11.61 17.63 3.97
C ALA A 150 -11.11 19.04 3.56
N GLY A 151 -10.35 19.15 2.48
CA GLY A 151 -9.87 20.44 1.94
C GLY A 151 -8.61 20.99 2.61
N LEU A 152 -7.84 20.16 3.31
CA LEU A 152 -6.56 20.57 3.87
C LEU A 152 -5.56 20.84 2.75
N ASN A 153 -4.66 21.81 2.95
CA ASN A 153 -3.59 22.13 2.00
C ASN A 153 -2.49 21.06 1.98
N LEU A 154 -1.59 21.14 1.00
CA LEU A 154 -0.59 20.10 0.76
C LEU A 154 0.36 19.91 1.95
N ASP A 155 0.77 20.97 2.64
CA ASP A 155 1.67 20.88 3.80
C ASP A 155 0.98 20.15 4.98
N GLU A 156 -0.31 20.43 5.20
CA GLU A 156 -1.09 19.73 6.24
C GLU A 156 -1.33 18.27 5.89
N VAL A 157 -1.67 17.97 4.62
CA VAL A 157 -1.85 16.62 4.12
C VAL A 157 -0.55 15.81 4.25
N GLU A 158 0.60 16.39 3.85
CA GLU A 158 1.92 15.72 4.01
C GLU A 158 2.24 15.48 5.49
N ARG A 159 2.06 16.45 6.36
CA ARG A 159 2.28 16.30 7.80
C ARG A 159 1.45 15.17 8.40
N ILE A 160 0.17 15.06 7.99
CA ILE A 160 -0.73 13.99 8.40
C ILE A 160 -0.26 12.65 7.83
N ALA A 161 0.16 12.62 6.58
CA ALA A 161 0.68 11.45 5.90
C ALA A 161 1.92 10.86 6.59
N LEU A 162 2.90 11.71 6.90
CA LEU A 162 4.11 11.31 7.62
C LEU A 162 3.78 10.78 9.02
N LYS A 163 2.85 11.43 9.74
CA LYS A 163 2.39 10.94 11.05
C LYS A 163 1.66 9.60 10.94
N ALA A 164 0.79 9.44 9.95
CA ALA A 164 0.07 8.19 9.71
C ALA A 164 1.05 7.05 9.40
N ASN A 165 2.02 7.28 8.51
CA ASN A 165 3.06 6.31 8.18
C ASN A 165 3.88 5.91 9.41
N ALA A 166 4.35 6.87 10.21
CA ALA A 166 5.10 6.61 11.44
C ALA A 166 4.28 5.92 12.55
N SER A 167 2.95 5.91 12.44
CA SER A 167 2.03 5.30 13.40
C SER A 167 1.42 3.99 12.91
N THR A 168 1.76 3.54 11.71
CA THR A 168 1.26 2.31 11.10
C THR A 168 2.37 1.29 11.04
N ILE A 169 2.12 0.10 11.58
CA ILE A 169 3.06 -1.02 11.57
C ILE A 169 2.33 -2.30 11.18
N THR A 170 3.00 -3.16 10.43
CA THR A 170 2.50 -4.47 10.04
C THR A 170 3.51 -5.57 10.32
N PHE A 171 3.01 -6.78 10.48
CA PHE A 171 3.79 -7.99 10.60
C PHE A 171 2.99 -9.17 10.05
N GLY A 172 3.62 -10.05 9.28
CA GLY A 172 2.92 -11.13 8.60
C GLY A 172 3.67 -12.44 8.57
N VAL A 173 2.93 -13.49 8.20
CA VAL A 173 3.46 -14.84 7.92
C VAL A 173 2.94 -15.32 6.58
N ALA A 174 3.70 -16.20 5.94
CA ALA A 174 3.31 -16.85 4.69
C ALA A 174 3.35 -18.37 4.84
N PHE A 175 2.31 -19.06 4.35
CA PHE A 175 2.21 -20.52 4.39
C PHE A 175 2.54 -21.17 3.06
N THR A 176 2.45 -20.40 1.98
CA THR A 176 2.74 -20.84 0.61
C THR A 176 3.34 -19.69 -0.18
N GLY A 177 4.02 -20.01 -1.27
CA GLY A 177 4.42 -19.02 -2.26
C GLY A 177 3.25 -18.56 -3.13
N CYS A 178 3.51 -17.57 -3.99
CA CYS A 178 2.57 -17.14 -5.01
C CYS A 178 3.11 -17.47 -6.40
N THR A 179 2.21 -17.80 -7.34
CA THR A 179 2.56 -18.16 -8.71
C THR A 179 2.08 -17.07 -9.65
N LEU A 180 2.99 -16.53 -10.46
CA LEU A 180 2.64 -15.54 -11.48
C LEU A 180 1.73 -16.16 -12.56
N PRO A 181 0.82 -15.40 -13.16
CA PRO A 181 0.02 -15.87 -14.27
C PRO A 181 0.89 -16.42 -15.40
N GLY A 182 0.63 -17.70 -15.78
CA GLY A 182 1.39 -18.40 -16.81
C GLY A 182 2.71 -19.02 -16.35
N ALA A 183 3.18 -18.79 -15.13
CA ALA A 183 4.32 -19.50 -14.56
C ALA A 183 3.93 -20.91 -14.10
N LYS A 184 4.88 -21.85 -14.15
CA LYS A 184 4.70 -23.22 -13.65
C LYS A 184 5.07 -23.34 -12.17
N GLU A 185 6.03 -22.56 -11.74
CA GLU A 185 6.57 -22.58 -10.38
C GLU A 185 6.22 -21.30 -9.63
N PRO A 186 6.04 -21.37 -8.32
CA PRO A 186 5.85 -20.18 -7.49
C PRO A 186 7.13 -19.33 -7.42
N LEU A 187 6.98 -18.05 -7.10
CA LEU A 187 8.10 -17.12 -6.89
C LEU A 187 8.99 -17.53 -5.72
N PHE A 188 8.41 -18.18 -4.72
CA PHE A 188 9.09 -18.76 -3.57
C PHE A 188 8.29 -19.94 -3.04
N THR A 189 8.92 -20.79 -2.25
CA THR A 189 8.28 -21.95 -1.63
C THR A 189 8.41 -21.87 -0.12
N VAL A 190 7.38 -22.32 0.57
CA VAL A 190 7.40 -22.62 2.00
C VAL A 190 7.17 -24.12 2.15
N PRO A 191 8.03 -24.86 2.86
CA PRO A 191 7.86 -26.30 3.01
C PRO A 191 6.51 -26.66 3.68
N PRO A 192 5.95 -27.85 3.42
CA PRO A 192 4.75 -28.32 4.09
C PRO A 192 4.88 -28.24 5.61
N GLN A 193 3.81 -27.78 6.30
CA GLN A 193 3.73 -27.61 7.75
C GLN A 193 4.71 -26.56 8.32
N ARG A 194 5.32 -25.76 7.43
CA ARG A 194 6.15 -24.62 7.82
C ARG A 194 5.43 -23.31 7.48
N MET A 195 5.86 -22.23 8.12
CA MET A 195 5.48 -20.86 7.79
C MET A 195 6.71 -19.98 7.69
N GLY A 196 6.75 -19.12 6.69
CA GLY A 196 7.75 -18.06 6.58
C GLY A 196 7.32 -16.87 7.42
N VAL A 197 8.14 -16.46 8.37
CA VAL A 197 7.84 -15.36 9.29
C VAL A 197 8.45 -14.07 8.75
N GLY A 198 7.63 -13.04 8.54
CA GLY A 198 8.06 -11.74 8.05
C GLY A 198 8.50 -11.72 6.59
N LEU A 199 8.08 -12.69 5.77
CA LEU A 199 8.29 -12.67 4.31
C LEU A 199 7.57 -11.48 3.68
N GLY A 200 8.21 -10.86 2.68
CA GLY A 200 7.58 -9.84 1.85
C GLY A 200 6.52 -10.44 0.93
N ILE A 201 5.68 -9.57 0.38
CA ILE A 201 4.53 -9.98 -0.46
C ILE A 201 4.92 -10.62 -1.81
N HIS A 202 6.17 -10.43 -2.25
CA HIS A 202 6.71 -11.08 -3.45
C HIS A 202 7.72 -12.19 -3.12
N GLY A 203 7.85 -12.56 -1.83
CA GLY A 203 8.83 -13.54 -1.35
C GLY A 203 10.18 -12.94 -0.96
N GLU A 204 10.23 -11.64 -0.73
CA GLU A 204 11.43 -11.02 -0.18
C GLU A 204 11.78 -11.65 1.17
N PRO A 205 13.07 -11.75 1.52
CA PRO A 205 13.52 -12.46 2.71
C PRO A 205 12.79 -12.01 3.98
N GLY A 206 12.35 -13.00 4.77
CA GLY A 206 11.78 -12.82 6.09
C GLY A 206 12.82 -12.91 7.20
N ILE A 207 12.31 -13.10 8.43
CA ILE A 207 13.14 -13.21 9.64
C ILE A 207 13.54 -14.68 9.89
N SER A 208 12.59 -15.61 9.75
CA SER A 208 12.76 -17.04 10.05
C SER A 208 11.76 -17.90 9.28
N GLU A 209 11.99 -19.21 9.34
CA GLU A 209 11.04 -20.23 8.96
C GLU A 209 10.74 -21.10 10.17
N GLU A 210 9.46 -21.25 10.53
CA GLU A 210 9.02 -21.90 11.75
C GLU A 210 7.93 -22.96 11.44
N ASP A 211 7.60 -23.80 12.41
CA ASP A 211 6.46 -24.72 12.30
C ASP A 211 5.15 -23.91 12.31
N VAL A 212 4.15 -24.40 11.56
CA VAL A 212 2.81 -23.79 11.59
C VAL A 212 2.24 -23.88 12.99
N LEU A 213 1.85 -22.75 13.53
CA LEU A 213 1.24 -22.65 14.87
C LEU A 213 -0.28 -22.80 14.80
N PRO A 214 -0.90 -23.32 15.88
CA PRO A 214 -2.35 -23.17 16.08
C PRO A 214 -2.77 -21.68 16.01
N ALA A 215 -3.96 -21.40 15.49
CA ALA A 215 -4.41 -20.02 15.24
C ALA A 215 -4.27 -19.11 16.46
N LYS A 216 -4.59 -19.58 17.65
CA LYS A 216 -4.46 -18.82 18.91
C LYS A 216 -2.99 -18.44 19.22
N GLU A 217 -2.08 -19.36 19.00
CA GLU A 217 -0.64 -19.14 19.24
C GLU A 217 -0.08 -18.21 18.17
N LEU A 218 -0.50 -18.39 16.92
CA LEU A 218 -0.15 -17.49 15.82
C LEU A 218 -0.63 -16.07 16.08
N ALA A 219 -1.89 -15.88 16.47
CA ALA A 219 -2.43 -14.56 16.82
C ALA A 219 -1.63 -13.91 17.95
N ALA A 220 -1.32 -14.67 19.02
CA ALA A 220 -0.52 -14.18 20.13
C ALA A 220 0.90 -13.77 19.70
N MET A 221 1.53 -14.53 18.80
CA MET A 221 2.85 -14.22 18.26
C MET A 221 2.82 -12.93 17.44
N LEU A 222 1.85 -12.78 16.51
CA LEU A 222 1.69 -11.59 15.69
C LEU A 222 1.45 -10.33 16.55
N VAL A 223 0.52 -10.40 17.51
CA VAL A 223 0.21 -9.28 18.42
C VAL A 223 1.43 -8.92 19.28
N LYS A 224 2.12 -9.92 19.85
CA LYS A 224 3.33 -9.69 20.66
C LYS A 224 4.40 -8.97 19.84
N ARG A 225 4.63 -9.36 18.60
CA ARG A 225 5.60 -8.73 17.71
C ARG A 225 5.23 -7.27 17.42
N LEU A 226 3.99 -7.00 17.07
CA LEU A 226 3.51 -5.64 16.82
C LEU A 226 3.60 -4.76 18.08
N LEU A 227 3.23 -5.29 19.25
CA LEU A 227 3.33 -4.54 20.51
C LEU A 227 4.78 -4.21 20.90
N SER A 228 5.74 -5.04 20.55
CA SER A 228 7.17 -4.75 20.80
C SER A 228 7.72 -3.61 19.93
N GLU A 229 7.06 -3.32 18.82
CA GLU A 229 7.44 -2.29 17.84
C GLU A 229 6.47 -1.08 17.85
N LYS A 230 5.54 -1.04 18.81
CA LYS A 230 4.53 0.02 18.85
C LYS A 230 5.19 1.40 18.90
N PRO A 231 4.65 2.41 18.19
CA PRO A 231 5.13 3.78 18.26
C PRO A 231 5.16 4.32 19.67
N ALA A 232 6.19 5.11 20.01
CA ALA A 232 6.40 5.62 21.38
C ALA A 232 5.23 6.47 21.90
N GLN A 233 4.56 7.21 21.01
CA GLN A 233 3.41 8.05 21.33
C GLN A 233 2.11 7.33 20.97
N THR A 234 1.54 6.59 21.89
CA THR A 234 0.22 5.93 21.71
C THR A 234 -0.78 6.40 22.76
N SER A 235 -2.04 6.54 22.37
CA SER A 235 -3.15 6.87 23.28
C SER A 235 -3.72 5.66 24.01
N GLY A 236 -3.15 4.46 23.82
CA GLY A 236 -3.70 3.20 24.29
C GLY A 236 -4.84 2.64 23.41
N ARG A 237 -5.30 3.40 22.41
CA ARG A 237 -6.27 2.95 21.41
C ARG A 237 -5.57 2.63 20.10
N VAL A 238 -5.92 1.52 19.47
CA VAL A 238 -5.38 1.07 18.19
C VAL A 238 -6.52 0.71 17.23
N ALA A 239 -6.27 0.93 15.93
CA ALA A 239 -7.06 0.32 14.87
C ALA A 239 -6.30 -0.93 14.40
N VAL A 240 -7.00 -2.04 14.26
CA VAL A 240 -6.43 -3.31 13.81
C VAL A 240 -7.04 -3.69 12.47
N VAL A 241 -6.17 -4.08 11.53
CA VAL A 241 -6.56 -4.64 10.24
C VAL A 241 -5.92 -6.02 10.12
N LEU A 242 -6.73 -7.04 9.91
CA LEU A 242 -6.26 -8.38 9.57
C LEU A 242 -6.32 -8.52 8.04
N ASN A 243 -5.14 -8.65 7.42
CA ASN A 243 -5.00 -8.70 5.96
C ASN A 243 -4.71 -10.13 5.50
N GLY A 244 -5.50 -10.63 4.57
CA GLY A 244 -5.24 -11.90 3.90
C GLY A 244 -4.37 -11.70 2.66
N LEU A 245 -3.37 -12.57 2.48
CA LEU A 245 -2.50 -12.59 1.32
C LEU A 245 -2.71 -13.87 0.50
N GLY A 246 -2.53 -13.76 -0.82
CA GLY A 246 -2.60 -14.89 -1.73
C GLY A 246 -3.93 -15.64 -1.65
N CYS A 247 -3.87 -16.92 -1.36
CA CYS A 247 -5.05 -17.78 -1.28
C CYS A 247 -5.66 -17.91 0.11
N THR A 248 -5.20 -17.14 1.09
CA THR A 248 -5.81 -17.10 2.43
C THR A 248 -7.26 -16.63 2.33
N LYS A 249 -8.20 -17.45 2.80
CA LYS A 249 -9.63 -17.19 2.74
C LYS A 249 -10.11 -16.38 3.94
N TYR A 250 -11.23 -15.69 3.77
CA TYR A 250 -11.83 -14.92 4.86
C TYR A 250 -12.17 -15.77 6.09
N GLU A 251 -12.59 -17.03 5.89
CA GLU A 251 -12.88 -17.95 6.98
C GLU A 251 -11.66 -18.23 7.87
N GLU A 252 -10.48 -18.33 7.27
CA GLU A 252 -9.21 -18.49 8.01
C GLU A 252 -8.89 -17.21 8.80
N LEU A 253 -9.15 -16.03 8.23
CA LEU A 253 -9.00 -14.77 8.94
C LEU A 253 -9.98 -14.65 10.12
N PHE A 254 -11.23 -15.15 9.98
CA PHE A 254 -12.19 -15.17 11.07
C PHE A 254 -11.72 -16.07 12.22
N VAL A 255 -11.14 -17.23 11.91
CA VAL A 255 -10.56 -18.12 12.93
C VAL A 255 -9.39 -17.46 13.67
N LEU A 256 -8.56 -16.71 12.95
CA LEU A 256 -7.43 -16.01 13.56
C LEU A 256 -7.84 -14.81 14.41
N TRP A 257 -9.00 -14.19 14.11
CA TRP A 257 -9.51 -12.99 14.81
C TRP A 257 -10.07 -13.28 16.19
N VAL A 258 -10.54 -14.50 16.49
CA VAL A 258 -11.14 -14.92 17.77
C VAL A 258 -10.09 -15.25 18.80
#